data_0676b3508ccaabb999ab785995f46571
#
_entry.id   0676b3508ccaabb999ab785995f46571
#
_cell.length_a   1.000
_cell.length_b   1.000
_cell.length_c   1.000
_cell.angle_alpha   90.00
_cell.angle_beta   90.00
_cell.angle_gamma   90.00
#
_symmetry.space_group_name_H-M   'P 1'
#
loop_
_entity.id
_entity.type
_entity.pdbx_description
1 polymer ?
#
loop_
_entity_poly.entity_id
_entity_poly.type
_entity_poly.pdbx_seq_one_letter_code
_entity_poly.pdbx_strand_id
1 'polypeptide(L)'
;DALFQMVKAITEKKADMIYTDEDEISADGKHYSEPEFKPDFNLFRLRENNYIGQFWAIRKEILEQAGKFDPEYDGAQDYDMLLRCSEQAENIVHIPKILCHSMKNWEAGRKALEEHYRRAEVPATAELADKKGWYRSHLTISGEPMISVIIPSKDHINDLELCISSIEEKTT
;
A
#
# COMPACT_ATOMS: atom_id res chain seq x y z
N ASP A 1 6.67 17.47 18.36
CA ASP A 1 5.73 16.53 18.97
C ASP A 1 5.54 15.18 18.26
N ALA A 2 6.11 14.98 17.05
CA ALA A 2 5.94 13.76 16.29
C ALA A 2 6.43 12.52 17.06
N LEU A 3 7.64 12.56 17.61
CA LEU A 3 8.21 11.44 18.39
C LEU A 3 7.34 11.09 19.62
N PHE A 4 6.77 12.09 20.30
CA PHE A 4 5.87 11.84 21.41
C PHE A 4 4.64 11.05 20.97
N GLN A 5 4.01 11.42 19.84
CA GLN A 5 2.84 10.71 19.32
C GLN A 5 3.19 9.27 18.92
N MET A 6 4.37 9.05 18.33
CA MET A 6 4.85 7.71 17.99
C MET A 6 5.06 6.86 19.25
N VAL A 7 5.80 7.36 20.25
CA VAL A 7 6.05 6.64 21.51
C VAL A 7 4.74 6.30 22.21
N LYS A 8 3.78 7.26 22.23
CA LYS A 8 2.45 7.03 22.80
C LYS A 8 1.74 5.86 22.10
N ALA A 9 1.71 5.85 20.77
CA ALA A 9 1.07 4.79 19.99
C ALA A 9 1.75 3.42 20.20
N ILE A 10 3.09 3.37 20.27
CA ILE A 10 3.83 2.15 20.58
C ILE A 10 3.42 1.60 21.95
N THR A 11 3.38 2.47 22.96
CA THR A 11 3.11 2.06 24.34
C THR A 11 1.66 1.60 24.52
N GLU A 12 0.69 2.34 23.97
CA GLU A 12 -0.73 2.07 24.16
C GLU A 12 -1.24 0.94 23.26
N LYS A 13 -0.76 0.87 22.01
CA LYS A 13 -1.27 -0.07 21.00
C LYS A 13 -0.34 -1.26 20.73
N LYS A 14 0.86 -1.29 21.34
CA LYS A 14 1.88 -2.33 21.11
C LYS A 14 2.23 -2.50 19.64
N ALA A 15 2.32 -1.39 18.91
CA ALA A 15 2.57 -1.40 17.47
C ALA A 15 3.94 -1.96 17.13
N ASP A 16 4.02 -2.76 16.07
CA ASP A 16 5.25 -3.19 15.44
C ASP A 16 5.77 -2.15 14.47
N MET A 17 4.85 -1.51 13.76
CA MET A 17 5.11 -0.45 12.81
C MET A 17 4.07 0.67 12.97
N ILE A 18 4.49 1.91 12.75
CA ILE A 18 3.64 3.10 12.86
C ILE A 18 3.91 4.02 11.68
N TYR A 19 2.87 4.64 11.16
CA TYR A 19 2.97 5.72 10.16
C TYR A 19 1.98 6.84 10.47
N THR A 20 2.17 7.99 9.82
CA THR A 20 1.40 9.20 10.08
C THR A 20 0.89 9.82 8.79
N ASP A 21 -0.06 10.75 8.90
CA ASP A 21 -0.42 11.62 7.79
C ASP A 21 0.75 12.54 7.43
N GLU A 22 0.79 13.02 6.20
CA GLU A 22 1.81 13.95 5.71
C GLU A 22 1.20 15.00 4.78
N ASP A 23 1.96 16.03 4.46
CA ASP A 23 1.69 16.99 3.41
C ASP A 23 2.95 17.31 2.61
N GLU A 24 2.82 18.11 1.57
CA GLU A 24 3.96 18.61 0.80
C GLU A 24 4.37 20.00 1.29
N ILE A 25 5.69 20.21 1.36
CA ILE A 25 6.28 21.53 1.64
C ILE A 25 6.93 22.08 0.39
N SER A 26 6.73 23.37 0.11
CA SER A 26 7.38 24.07 -0.99
C SER A 26 8.89 24.13 -0.81
N ALA A 27 9.65 24.31 -1.91
CA ALA A 27 11.11 24.34 -1.89
C ALA A 27 11.70 25.50 -1.03
N ASP A 28 10.91 26.57 -0.79
CA ASP A 28 11.30 27.69 0.09
C ASP A 28 10.96 27.43 1.57
N GLY A 29 10.34 26.29 1.89
CA GLY A 29 9.98 25.87 3.23
C GLY A 29 8.84 26.67 3.89
N LYS A 30 8.06 27.43 3.11
CA LYS A 30 7.08 28.37 3.68
C LYS A 30 5.63 28.01 3.43
N HIS A 31 5.34 27.19 2.42
CA HIS A 31 3.99 26.84 2.01
C HIS A 31 3.76 25.35 2.14
N TYR A 32 2.66 24.97 2.80
CA TYR A 32 2.21 23.60 2.96
C TYR A 32 1.02 23.37 2.02
N SER A 33 0.99 22.24 1.34
CA SER A 33 -0.02 21.89 0.35
C SER A 33 -0.24 20.38 0.29
N GLU A 34 -1.23 19.95 -0.46
CA GLU A 34 -1.52 18.53 -0.75
C GLU A 34 -1.53 17.63 0.51
N PRO A 35 -2.37 17.92 1.54
CA PRO A 35 -2.44 17.08 2.73
C PRO A 35 -2.94 15.68 2.35
N GLU A 36 -2.18 14.66 2.75
CA GLU A 36 -2.51 13.25 2.55
C GLU A 36 -2.99 12.64 3.87
N PHE A 37 -4.30 12.50 4.02
CA PHE A 37 -4.94 11.77 5.11
C PHE A 37 -4.99 10.29 4.75
N LYS A 38 -4.32 9.48 5.54
CA LYS A 38 -4.08 8.07 5.25
C LYS A 38 -5.13 7.18 5.91
N PRO A 39 -5.53 6.05 5.31
CA PRO A 39 -6.37 5.06 5.96
C PRO A 39 -5.57 4.23 6.96
N ASP A 40 -6.26 3.38 7.72
CA ASP A 40 -5.63 2.25 8.41
C ASP A 40 -4.92 1.33 7.42
N PHE A 41 -3.97 0.53 7.93
CA PHE A 41 -3.10 -0.28 7.08
C PHE A 41 -3.88 -1.22 6.15
N ASN A 42 -3.51 -1.18 4.88
CA ASN A 42 -4.01 -2.06 3.84
C ASN A 42 -2.91 -2.40 2.85
N LEU A 43 -2.51 -3.68 2.81
CA LEU A 43 -1.43 -4.16 1.95
C LEU A 43 -1.76 -4.00 0.45
N PHE A 44 -3.01 -4.25 0.04
CA PHE A 44 -3.40 -4.08 -1.36
C PHE A 44 -3.22 -2.62 -1.80
N ARG A 45 -3.64 -1.68 -0.97
CA ARG A 45 -3.44 -0.26 -1.25
C ARG A 45 -1.95 0.13 -1.23
N LEU A 46 -1.14 -0.47 -0.34
CA LEU A 46 0.32 -0.23 -0.34
C LEU A 46 0.97 -0.69 -1.64
N ARG A 47 0.47 -1.78 -2.25
CA ARG A 47 0.93 -2.28 -3.56
C ARG A 47 0.53 -1.38 -4.74
N GLU A 48 -0.53 -0.60 -4.61
CA GLU A 48 -0.97 0.35 -5.64
C GLU A 48 -0.32 1.73 -5.49
N ASN A 49 0.01 2.11 -4.26
CA ASN A 49 0.56 3.42 -3.93
C ASN A 49 1.34 3.35 -2.62
N ASN A 50 2.55 3.95 -2.58
CA ASN A 50 3.26 4.18 -1.32
C ASN A 50 2.55 5.27 -0.49
N TYR A 51 1.32 4.99 -0.03
CA TYR A 51 0.52 5.92 0.76
C TYR A 51 1.07 6.12 2.19
N ILE A 52 1.92 5.22 2.68
CA ILE A 52 2.55 5.36 4.01
C ILE A 52 3.53 6.53 4.01
N GLY A 53 4.22 6.76 2.88
CA GLY A 53 5.12 7.90 2.72
C GLY A 53 6.44 7.72 3.46
N GLN A 54 7.03 8.85 3.89
CA GLN A 54 8.41 8.88 4.37
C GLN A 54 8.55 8.86 5.90
N PHE A 55 7.47 9.14 6.65
CA PHE A 55 7.54 9.22 8.10
C PHE A 55 6.83 8.05 8.78
N TRP A 56 7.61 7.04 9.10
CA TRP A 56 7.19 5.83 9.79
C TRP A 56 8.25 5.34 10.77
N ALA A 57 7.85 4.54 11.72
CA ALA A 57 8.75 3.90 12.68
C ALA A 57 8.43 2.42 12.76
N ILE A 58 9.46 1.61 13.01
CA ILE A 58 9.34 0.16 13.07
C ILE A 58 10.16 -0.38 14.25
N ARG A 59 9.72 -1.51 14.78
CA ARG A 59 10.46 -2.28 15.78
C ARG A 59 11.78 -2.77 15.19
N LYS A 60 12.85 -2.61 15.95
CA LYS A 60 14.22 -2.91 15.50
C LYS A 60 14.40 -4.35 15.02
N GLU A 61 13.78 -5.31 15.71
CA GLU A 61 13.85 -6.73 15.37
C GLU A 61 13.26 -7.02 13.98
N ILE A 62 12.17 -6.35 13.62
CA ILE A 62 11.56 -6.48 12.29
C ILE A 62 12.45 -5.85 11.22
N LEU A 63 13.03 -4.70 11.51
CA LEU A 63 13.98 -4.06 10.59
C LEU A 63 15.22 -4.94 10.34
N GLU A 64 15.72 -5.62 11.37
CA GLU A 64 16.85 -6.54 11.25
C GLU A 64 16.49 -7.77 10.40
N GLN A 65 15.27 -8.28 10.50
CA GLN A 65 14.76 -9.38 9.68
C GLN A 65 14.53 -8.95 8.23
N ALA A 66 13.99 -7.76 8.01
CA ALA A 66 13.78 -7.19 6.66
C ALA A 66 15.11 -6.90 5.93
N GLY A 67 16.21 -6.75 6.65
CA GLY A 67 17.55 -6.52 6.12
C GLY A 67 17.87 -5.03 5.91
N LYS A 68 18.96 -4.76 5.21
CA LYS A 68 19.46 -3.39 4.96
C LYS A 68 18.75 -2.76 3.75
N PHE A 69 18.92 -1.44 3.62
CA PHE A 69 18.55 -0.73 2.39
C PHE A 69 19.33 -1.29 1.19
N ASP A 70 18.63 -1.46 0.07
CA ASP A 70 19.21 -1.96 -1.16
C ASP A 70 19.50 -0.80 -2.12
N PRO A 71 20.76 -0.61 -2.57
CA PRO A 71 21.12 0.46 -3.50
C PRO A 71 20.42 0.39 -4.87
N GLU A 72 19.90 -0.77 -5.28
CA GLU A 72 19.14 -0.90 -6.52
C GLU A 72 17.85 -0.08 -6.52
N TYR A 73 17.33 0.26 -5.33
CA TYR A 73 16.11 1.05 -5.16
C TYR A 73 16.39 2.50 -4.75
N ASP A 74 17.55 3.06 -5.12
CA ASP A 74 17.87 4.47 -4.81
C ASP A 74 16.78 5.41 -5.36
N GLY A 75 16.24 6.25 -4.45
CA GLY A 75 15.07 7.11 -4.70
C GLY A 75 13.70 6.48 -4.36
N ALA A 76 13.65 5.19 -4.00
CA ALA A 76 12.47 4.50 -3.43
C ALA A 76 12.86 3.48 -2.35
N GLN A 77 14.02 3.65 -1.74
CA GLN A 77 14.55 2.77 -0.71
C GLN A 77 13.62 2.67 0.51
N ASP A 78 12.88 3.72 0.81
CA ASP A 78 11.85 3.77 1.84
C ASP A 78 10.66 2.87 1.48
N TYR A 79 10.19 2.89 0.23
CA TYR A 79 9.08 2.06 -0.23
C TYR A 79 9.44 0.58 -0.27
N ASP A 80 10.62 0.21 -0.77
CA ASP A 80 11.12 -1.16 -0.70
C ASP A 80 11.20 -1.66 0.75
N MET A 81 11.77 -0.84 1.64
CA MET A 81 11.86 -1.18 3.06
C MET A 81 10.48 -1.33 3.72
N LEU A 82 9.51 -0.46 3.40
CA LEU A 82 8.13 -0.56 3.87
C LEU A 82 7.47 -1.87 3.46
N LEU A 83 7.63 -2.28 2.20
CA LEU A 83 7.09 -3.53 1.70
C LEU A 83 7.69 -4.73 2.45
N ARG A 84 9.03 -4.79 2.59
CA ARG A 84 9.72 -5.86 3.34
C ARG A 84 9.35 -5.90 4.82
N CYS A 85 9.22 -4.74 5.45
CA CYS A 85 8.81 -4.65 6.84
C CYS A 85 7.35 -5.06 7.05
N SER A 86 6.46 -4.70 6.10
CA SER A 86 5.04 -5.08 6.17
C SER A 86 4.80 -6.58 6.02
N GLU A 87 5.74 -7.31 5.43
CA GLU A 87 5.73 -8.78 5.33
C GLU A 87 5.98 -9.47 6.69
N GLN A 88 6.61 -8.76 7.63
CA GLN A 88 7.05 -9.28 8.93
C GLN A 88 6.26 -8.70 10.12
N ALA A 89 5.62 -7.55 9.95
CA ALA A 89 4.90 -6.84 11.00
C ALA A 89 3.47 -7.39 11.17
N GLU A 90 3.08 -7.71 12.40
CA GLU A 90 1.72 -8.18 12.71
C GLU A 90 0.77 -7.02 13.07
N ASN A 91 1.29 -5.97 13.72
CA ASN A 91 0.49 -4.84 14.20
C ASN A 91 1.00 -3.50 13.66
N ILE A 92 0.41 -3.07 12.55
CA ILE A 92 0.73 -1.81 11.87
C ILE A 92 -0.32 -0.76 12.21
N VAL A 93 0.09 0.36 12.82
CA VAL A 93 -0.79 1.38 13.38
C VAL A 93 -0.66 2.70 12.65
N HIS A 94 -1.77 3.26 12.23
CA HIS A 94 -1.88 4.62 11.72
C HIS A 94 -2.11 5.64 12.87
N ILE A 95 -1.38 6.76 12.81
CA ILE A 95 -1.63 7.94 13.64
C ILE A 95 -2.25 9.02 12.74
N PRO A 96 -3.55 9.35 12.87
CA PRO A 96 -4.25 10.30 11.99
C PRO A 96 -3.88 11.74 12.32
N LYS A 97 -2.63 12.11 12.09
CA LYS A 97 -2.07 13.46 12.29
C LYS A 97 -0.99 13.73 11.27
N ILE A 98 -0.98 14.92 10.69
CA ILE A 98 0.12 15.41 9.84
C ILE A 98 1.32 15.69 10.74
N LEU A 99 2.34 14.85 10.65
CA LEU A 99 3.58 14.93 11.44
C LEU A 99 4.84 14.99 10.57
N CYS A 100 4.69 14.99 9.25
CA CYS A 100 5.77 15.04 8.26
C CYS A 100 5.40 15.90 7.05
N HIS A 101 6.42 16.49 6.42
CA HIS A 101 6.33 17.26 5.17
C HIS A 101 7.35 16.68 4.17
N SER A 102 6.94 16.27 2.95
CA SER A 102 7.78 15.43 2.07
C SER A 102 7.81 15.81 0.58
N MET A 103 8.74 15.19 -0.18
CA MET A 103 8.88 15.25 -1.65
C MET A 103 9.09 13.84 -2.23
N LYS A 104 8.57 13.48 -3.45
CA LYS A 104 8.40 12.07 -3.92
C LYS A 104 9.01 11.71 -5.30
N ASN A 105 9.44 10.42 -5.49
CA ASN A 105 9.93 9.83 -6.76
C ASN A 105 9.26 8.46 -7.05
N TRP A 106 8.58 8.30 -8.21
CA TRP A 106 7.63 7.21 -8.48
C TRP A 106 8.20 6.01 -9.26
N GLU A 107 9.18 6.20 -10.17
CA GLU A 107 9.72 5.09 -10.98
C GLU A 107 10.51 4.08 -10.14
N ALA A 108 11.29 4.58 -9.18
CA ALA A 108 12.00 3.71 -8.26
C ALA A 108 11.02 2.90 -7.39
N GLY A 109 9.85 3.49 -7.05
CA GLY A 109 8.78 2.79 -6.34
C GLY A 109 8.17 1.63 -7.12
N ARG A 110 8.01 1.76 -8.45
CA ARG A 110 7.56 0.67 -9.32
C ARG A 110 8.49 -0.55 -9.24
N LYS A 111 9.80 -0.33 -9.30
CA LYS A 111 10.79 -1.41 -9.17
C LYS A 111 10.75 -2.08 -7.79
N ALA A 112 10.62 -1.30 -6.73
CA ALA A 112 10.48 -1.82 -5.37
C ALA A 112 9.23 -2.71 -5.22
N LEU A 113 8.12 -2.33 -5.87
CA LEU A 113 6.89 -3.11 -5.88
C LEU A 113 7.04 -4.43 -6.65
N GLU A 114 7.71 -4.44 -7.81
CA GLU A 114 8.00 -5.67 -8.57
C GLU A 114 8.86 -6.64 -7.74
N GLU A 115 9.87 -6.14 -7.04
CA GLU A 115 10.69 -6.97 -6.15
C GLU A 115 9.90 -7.50 -4.95
N HIS A 116 8.97 -6.71 -4.40
CA HIS A 116 8.05 -7.21 -3.38
C HIS A 116 7.23 -8.39 -3.89
N TYR A 117 6.66 -8.31 -5.10
CA TYR A 117 5.91 -9.43 -5.69
C TYR A 117 6.77 -10.69 -5.85
N ARG A 118 8.02 -10.52 -6.29
CA ARG A 118 8.96 -11.64 -6.40
C ARG A 118 9.25 -12.31 -5.05
N ARG A 119 9.50 -11.53 -3.98
CA ARG A 119 9.76 -12.05 -2.62
C ARG A 119 8.53 -12.71 -2.00
N ALA A 120 7.38 -12.09 -2.18
CA ALA A 120 6.11 -12.57 -1.62
C ALA A 120 5.47 -13.68 -2.47
N GLU A 121 6.16 -14.17 -3.51
CA GLU A 121 5.67 -15.18 -4.45
C GLU A 121 4.29 -14.84 -5.05
N VAL A 122 4.02 -13.54 -5.23
CA VAL A 122 2.79 -13.05 -5.88
C VAL A 122 3.04 -12.98 -7.38
N PRO A 123 2.31 -13.74 -8.22
CA PRO A 123 2.49 -13.73 -9.67
C PRO A 123 1.89 -12.44 -10.26
N ALA A 124 2.60 -11.33 -10.14
CA ALA A 124 2.16 -10.00 -10.59
C ALA A 124 3.31 -9.19 -11.18
N THR A 125 2.96 -8.22 -12.03
CA THR A 125 3.84 -7.15 -12.50
C THR A 125 3.25 -5.79 -12.12
N ALA A 126 4.08 -4.74 -12.13
CA ALA A 126 3.65 -3.39 -11.80
C ALA A 126 3.98 -2.40 -12.92
N GLU A 127 3.05 -1.50 -13.21
CA GLU A 127 3.27 -0.35 -14.08
C GLU A 127 2.84 0.96 -13.39
N LEU A 128 3.35 2.10 -13.88
CA LEU A 128 2.88 3.41 -13.44
C LEU A 128 1.46 3.63 -13.96
N ALA A 129 0.53 4.03 -13.10
CA ALA A 129 -0.80 4.42 -13.50
C ALA A 129 -0.82 5.87 -14.03
N ASP A 130 -1.91 6.25 -14.72
CA ASP A 130 -2.11 7.61 -15.24
C ASP A 130 -2.10 8.67 -14.11
N LYS A 131 -2.58 8.29 -12.93
CA LYS A 131 -2.53 9.15 -11.74
C LYS A 131 -1.15 9.09 -11.10
N LYS A 132 -0.48 10.22 -11.01
CA LYS A 132 0.84 10.38 -10.38
C LYS A 132 0.86 9.76 -8.97
N GLY A 133 1.84 8.91 -8.73
CA GLY A 133 2.03 8.23 -7.44
C GLY A 133 1.21 6.95 -7.24
N TRP A 134 0.52 6.50 -8.29
CA TRP A 134 -0.21 5.23 -8.28
C TRP A 134 0.44 4.21 -9.18
N TYR A 135 0.30 2.94 -8.82
CA TYR A 135 0.75 1.79 -9.59
C TYR A 135 -0.46 0.95 -9.97
N ARG A 136 -0.38 0.34 -11.14
CA ARG A 136 -1.34 -0.69 -11.57
C ARG A 136 -0.66 -2.04 -11.49
N SER A 137 -1.25 -2.93 -10.72
CA SER A 137 -0.74 -4.30 -10.53
C SER A 137 -1.50 -5.24 -11.45
N HIS A 138 -0.77 -5.98 -12.27
CA HIS A 138 -1.31 -7.03 -13.14
C HIS A 138 -1.05 -8.38 -12.52
N LEU A 139 -2.08 -8.97 -11.90
CA LEU A 139 -2.03 -10.30 -11.32
C LEU A 139 -2.17 -11.36 -12.41
N THR A 140 -1.27 -12.33 -12.43
CA THR A 140 -1.38 -13.50 -13.30
C THR A 140 -2.16 -14.58 -12.56
N ILE A 141 -3.32 -14.93 -13.09
CA ILE A 141 -4.13 -16.03 -12.56
C ILE A 141 -3.55 -17.32 -13.12
N SER A 142 -3.04 -18.19 -12.24
CA SER A 142 -2.55 -19.52 -12.63
C SER A 142 -3.65 -20.56 -12.48
N GLY A 143 -3.86 -21.36 -13.53
CA GLY A 143 -4.91 -22.38 -13.58
C GLY A 143 -6.30 -21.81 -13.84
N GLU A 144 -7.32 -22.62 -13.55
CA GLU A 144 -8.74 -22.25 -13.66
C GLU A 144 -9.39 -22.24 -12.26
N PRO A 145 -9.20 -21.17 -11.48
CA PRO A 145 -9.81 -21.11 -10.15
C PRO A 145 -11.32 -21.05 -10.24
N MET A 146 -12.00 -21.88 -9.45
CA MET A 146 -13.46 -21.86 -9.37
C MET A 146 -13.90 -20.60 -8.61
N ILE A 147 -14.75 -19.79 -9.23
CA ILE A 147 -15.35 -18.60 -8.63
C ILE A 147 -16.82 -18.87 -8.34
N SER A 148 -17.26 -18.66 -7.11
CA SER A 148 -18.66 -18.71 -6.74
C SER A 148 -19.27 -17.31 -6.77
N VAL A 149 -20.26 -17.09 -7.63
CA VAL A 149 -21.01 -15.85 -7.71
C VAL A 149 -22.30 -15.99 -6.94
N ILE A 150 -22.52 -15.17 -5.91
CA ILE A 150 -23.76 -15.16 -5.11
C ILE A 150 -24.61 -13.97 -5.57
N ILE A 151 -25.75 -14.23 -6.18
CA ILE A 151 -26.67 -13.20 -6.67
C ILE A 151 -27.92 -13.23 -5.79
N PRO A 152 -28.12 -12.27 -4.87
CA PRO A 152 -29.36 -12.18 -4.10
C PRO A 152 -30.50 -11.76 -5.02
N SER A 153 -31.51 -12.57 -5.14
CA SER A 153 -32.69 -12.31 -5.99
C SER A 153 -33.96 -12.68 -5.26
N LYS A 154 -35.03 -11.87 -5.45
CA LYS A 154 -36.39 -12.18 -4.99
C LYS A 154 -37.40 -11.68 -6.02
N ASP A 155 -38.14 -12.60 -6.66
CA ASP A 155 -39.28 -12.34 -7.57
C ASP A 155 -38.95 -11.51 -8.85
N HIS A 156 -37.67 -11.38 -9.24
CA HIS A 156 -37.18 -10.63 -10.41
C HIS A 156 -36.46 -11.55 -11.41
N ILE A 157 -37.20 -12.52 -11.98
CA ILE A 157 -36.65 -13.57 -12.85
C ILE A 157 -35.97 -12.98 -14.09
N ASN A 158 -36.56 -11.96 -14.74
CA ASN A 158 -36.01 -11.34 -15.95
C ASN A 158 -34.67 -10.61 -15.66
N ASP A 159 -34.57 -9.94 -14.52
CA ASP A 159 -33.33 -9.26 -14.12
C ASP A 159 -32.23 -10.27 -13.79
N LEU A 160 -32.59 -11.39 -13.18
CA LEU A 160 -31.66 -12.50 -12.87
C LEU A 160 -31.14 -13.15 -14.17
N GLU A 161 -32.00 -13.42 -15.14
CA GLU A 161 -31.63 -13.97 -16.45
C GLU A 161 -30.66 -13.03 -17.18
N LEU A 162 -30.96 -11.73 -17.22
CA LEU A 162 -30.07 -10.74 -17.81
C LEU A 162 -28.71 -10.67 -17.11
N CYS A 163 -28.71 -10.77 -15.79
CA CYS A 163 -27.47 -10.77 -15.00
C CYS A 163 -26.60 -12.01 -15.30
N ILE A 164 -27.20 -13.22 -15.31
CA ILE A 164 -26.51 -14.46 -15.61
C ILE A 164 -25.96 -14.46 -17.04
N SER A 165 -26.79 -14.13 -18.03
CA SER A 165 -26.37 -14.05 -19.43
C SER A 165 -25.21 -13.05 -19.62
N SER A 166 -25.27 -11.89 -18.94
CA SER A 166 -24.17 -10.91 -19.00
C SER A 166 -22.88 -11.42 -18.38
N ILE A 167 -22.95 -12.24 -17.33
CA ILE A 167 -21.76 -12.88 -16.72
C ILE A 167 -21.18 -13.91 -17.71
N GLU A 168 -22.01 -14.78 -18.28
CA GLU A 168 -21.59 -15.81 -19.24
C GLU A 168 -20.99 -15.24 -20.52
N GLU A 169 -21.55 -14.13 -21.06
CA GLU A 169 -21.06 -13.50 -22.29
C GLU A 169 -19.80 -12.65 -22.11
N LYS A 170 -19.57 -12.08 -20.92
CA LYS A 170 -18.48 -11.11 -20.68
C LYS A 170 -17.32 -11.62 -19.84
N THR A 171 -17.46 -12.80 -19.27
CA THR A 171 -16.41 -13.47 -18.48
C THR A 171 -15.83 -14.60 -19.31
N THR A 172 -14.72 -14.32 -20.01
CA THR A 172 -13.92 -15.33 -20.75
C THR A 172 -12.61 -15.54 -20.04
#